data_a080a074aa53750a63bc08302e482a1d
#
_entry.id   a080a074aa53750a63bc08302e482a1d
#
_cell.length_a   1.000
_cell.length_b   1.000
_cell.length_c   1.000
_cell.angle_alpha   90.00
_cell.angle_beta   90.00
_cell.angle_gamma   90.00
#
_symmetry.space_group_name_H-M   'P 1'
#
loop_
_entity.id
_entity.type
_entity.pdbx_description
1 polymer ?
#
loop_
_entity_poly.entity_id
_entity_poly.type
_entity_poly.pdbx_seq_one_letter_code
_entity_poly.pdbx_strand_id
1 'polypeptide(L)'
;MNRVGIFRPIGAALLFFILLPALPSRAQEKLRIGLSSVSATNGSVWVADEKGLFRKYGVDVEVVIIGGGGARTVSALVAGDIQFSVGGGEGSIRSQLRGVETVIVASSFTKGLQRIMARPEIKTYQDLRGKKIAITQFGSAGHLALLLMLKKWNMRPDQVQIVTFGSSPAMLVGLDKGAADAAVLTIPTFFLAEDKGYRIVGDPVTMDIFYLQNTLESMRSLLRSNRDRVLRFMKGYVEGIAYFKKNKRESIEIMQKKLRIQSQQERDVRYLELSYNLLASTLYTEVPYPSVRAIQTILDKLAEEDPKIKERDAKSFADESFIKELDDSGFIKALYAQ
;
A
#
# COMPACT_ATOMS: atom_id res chain seq x y z
N MET A 1 -19.20 -73.24 -69.06
CA MET A 1 -18.28 -72.09 -69.14
C MET A 1 -18.40 -71.27 -67.88
N ASN A 2 -17.47 -71.57 -66.91
CA ASN A 2 -17.47 -70.99 -65.55
C ASN A 2 -16.70 -69.71 -65.55
N ARG A 3 -17.33 -68.62 -65.01
CA ARG A 3 -16.60 -67.41 -64.63
C ARG A 3 -16.45 -67.41 -63.09
N VAL A 4 -15.25 -67.47 -62.61
CA VAL A 4 -14.85 -67.35 -61.21
C VAL A 4 -14.74 -65.90 -60.87
N GLY A 5 -15.56 -65.41 -59.90
CA GLY A 5 -15.46 -64.05 -59.38
C GLY A 5 -14.44 -63.97 -58.23
N ILE A 6 -13.46 -63.06 -58.36
CA ILE A 6 -12.45 -62.81 -57.34
C ILE A 6 -12.99 -61.79 -56.35
N PHE A 7 -13.25 -62.22 -55.11
CA PHE A 7 -13.53 -61.31 -53.97
C PHE A 7 -12.22 -60.72 -53.46
N ARG A 8 -12.10 -59.37 -53.42
CA ARG A 8 -11.05 -58.63 -52.74
C ARG A 8 -11.57 -58.25 -51.33
N PRO A 9 -10.83 -58.55 -50.23
CA PRO A 9 -11.22 -58.03 -48.95
C PRO A 9 -10.82 -56.56 -48.80
N ILE A 10 -11.81 -55.70 -48.43
CA ILE A 10 -11.60 -54.31 -48.08
C ILE A 10 -11.13 -54.31 -46.61
N GLY A 11 -9.86 -53.97 -46.38
CA GLY A 11 -9.30 -53.79 -45.05
C GLY A 11 -9.86 -52.55 -44.39
N ALA A 12 -10.67 -52.71 -43.37
CA ALA A 12 -11.13 -51.61 -42.52
C ALA A 12 -9.98 -51.19 -41.55
N ALA A 13 -9.37 -50.05 -41.84
CA ALA A 13 -8.43 -49.43 -40.90
C ALA A 13 -9.20 -48.79 -39.76
N LEU A 14 -9.19 -49.46 -38.58
CA LEU A 14 -9.68 -48.86 -37.33
C LEU A 14 -8.70 -47.75 -36.88
N LEU A 15 -9.10 -46.48 -37.08
CA LEU A 15 -8.42 -45.33 -36.46
C LEU A 15 -8.79 -45.35 -34.96
N PHE A 16 -7.83 -45.75 -34.14
CA PHE A 16 -7.91 -45.62 -32.69
C PHE A 16 -7.71 -44.13 -32.30
N PHE A 17 -8.79 -43.38 -32.08
CA PHE A 17 -8.73 -42.03 -31.52
C PHE A 17 -8.38 -42.16 -30.03
N ILE A 18 -7.10 -41.93 -29.68
CA ILE A 18 -6.67 -41.81 -28.28
C ILE A 18 -7.25 -40.52 -27.77
N LEU A 19 -8.40 -40.59 -27.04
CA LEU A 19 -8.88 -39.49 -26.20
C LEU A 19 -7.91 -39.34 -25.04
N LEU A 20 -6.95 -38.40 -25.18
CA LEU A 20 -6.18 -37.91 -24.04
C LEU A 20 -7.17 -37.17 -23.11
N PRO A 21 -7.32 -37.61 -21.82
CA PRO A 21 -8.13 -36.85 -20.89
C PRO A 21 -7.51 -35.44 -20.75
N ALA A 22 -8.25 -34.39 -21.14
CA ALA A 22 -7.90 -33.03 -20.83
C ALA A 22 -7.85 -32.92 -19.29
N LEU A 23 -6.65 -32.90 -18.73
CA LEU A 23 -6.46 -32.59 -17.32
C LEU A 23 -7.18 -31.23 -17.06
N PRO A 24 -8.09 -31.15 -16.07
CA PRO A 24 -8.74 -29.90 -15.77
C PRO A 24 -7.64 -28.88 -15.46
N SER A 25 -7.49 -27.89 -16.34
CA SER A 25 -6.67 -26.71 -16.02
C SER A 25 -7.31 -26.09 -14.78
N ARG A 26 -6.73 -26.38 -13.62
CA ARG A 26 -7.16 -25.76 -12.37
C ARG A 26 -6.92 -24.29 -12.57
N ALA A 27 -7.99 -23.55 -12.88
CA ALA A 27 -7.93 -22.09 -12.96
C ALA A 27 -7.20 -21.61 -11.71
N GLN A 28 -6.02 -21.05 -11.90
CA GLN A 28 -5.19 -20.63 -10.78
C GLN A 28 -5.96 -19.53 -10.05
N GLU A 29 -6.35 -19.79 -8.81
CA GLU A 29 -7.14 -18.87 -7.99
C GLU A 29 -6.47 -17.49 -7.96
N LYS A 30 -7.25 -16.43 -8.21
CA LYS A 30 -6.72 -15.05 -8.22
C LYS A 30 -6.09 -14.72 -6.87
N LEU A 31 -4.96 -14.02 -6.89
CA LEU A 31 -4.46 -13.37 -5.68
C LEU A 31 -5.18 -12.03 -5.53
N ARG A 32 -5.67 -11.74 -4.32
CA ARG A 32 -6.28 -10.45 -4.01
C ARG A 32 -5.33 -9.60 -3.21
N ILE A 33 -5.14 -8.36 -3.66
CA ILE A 33 -4.43 -7.33 -2.92
C ILE A 33 -5.42 -6.29 -2.41
N GLY A 34 -5.55 -6.20 -1.08
CA GLY A 34 -6.46 -5.27 -0.42
C GLY A 34 -5.79 -3.93 -0.11
N LEU A 35 -6.39 -2.83 -0.55
CA LEU A 35 -5.93 -1.49 -0.26
C LEU A 35 -6.73 -0.90 0.91
N SER A 36 -6.03 -0.33 1.89
CA SER A 36 -6.64 0.24 3.11
C SER A 36 -7.43 1.52 2.87
N SER A 37 -7.23 2.18 1.72
CA SER A 37 -7.92 3.41 1.36
C SER A 37 -7.84 3.69 -0.14
N VAL A 38 -8.70 4.59 -0.64
CA VAL A 38 -8.53 5.23 -1.95
C VAL A 38 -7.60 6.43 -1.76
N SER A 39 -6.34 6.30 -2.15
CA SER A 39 -5.32 7.33 -1.96
C SER A 39 -4.28 7.28 -3.07
N ALA A 40 -3.74 8.43 -3.46
CA ALA A 40 -2.63 8.53 -4.41
C ALA A 40 -1.40 7.71 -3.99
N THR A 41 -1.26 7.40 -2.70
CA THR A 41 -0.19 6.53 -2.16
C THR A 41 -0.22 5.11 -2.71
N ASN A 42 -1.33 4.67 -3.30
CA ASN A 42 -1.47 3.37 -3.95
C ASN A 42 -1.11 3.39 -5.45
N GLY A 43 -0.55 4.49 -5.94
CA GLY A 43 -0.28 4.73 -7.37
C GLY A 43 0.53 3.61 -8.02
N SER A 44 1.57 3.09 -7.37
CA SER A 44 2.39 2.00 -7.90
C SER A 44 1.60 0.68 -8.06
N VAL A 45 0.71 0.36 -7.11
CA VAL A 45 -0.15 -0.83 -7.20
C VAL A 45 -1.19 -0.67 -8.31
N TRP A 46 -1.80 0.52 -8.44
CA TRP A 46 -2.73 0.79 -9.52
C TRP A 46 -2.07 0.73 -10.91
N VAL A 47 -0.83 1.21 -11.00
CA VAL A 47 -0.02 1.08 -12.23
C VAL A 47 0.27 -0.39 -12.53
N ALA A 48 0.68 -1.17 -11.54
CA ALA A 48 0.95 -2.61 -11.73
C ALA A 48 -0.29 -3.36 -12.25
N ASP A 49 -1.48 -3.02 -11.74
CA ASP A 49 -2.76 -3.57 -12.17
C ASP A 49 -3.13 -3.14 -13.60
N GLU A 50 -3.22 -1.84 -13.86
CA GLU A 50 -3.65 -1.27 -15.15
C GLU A 50 -2.70 -1.62 -16.31
N LYS A 51 -1.39 -1.72 -16.04
CA LYS A 51 -0.38 -2.12 -17.02
C LYS A 51 -0.21 -3.63 -17.13
N GLY A 52 -0.97 -4.42 -16.36
CA GLY A 52 -0.91 -5.87 -16.41
C GLY A 52 0.44 -6.46 -15.96
N LEU A 53 1.19 -5.74 -15.09
CA LEU A 53 2.53 -6.17 -14.68
C LEU A 53 2.50 -7.48 -13.88
N PHE A 54 1.45 -7.73 -13.12
CA PHE A 54 1.28 -9.02 -12.45
C PHE A 54 1.08 -10.15 -13.48
N ARG A 55 0.24 -9.93 -14.51
CA ARG A 55 0.01 -10.91 -15.59
C ARG A 55 1.26 -11.16 -16.42
N LYS A 56 2.12 -10.16 -16.63
CA LYS A 56 3.43 -10.31 -17.26
C LYS A 56 4.27 -11.41 -16.60
N TYR A 57 4.13 -11.58 -15.28
CA TYR A 57 4.82 -12.63 -14.53
C TYR A 57 3.94 -13.87 -14.25
N GLY A 58 2.84 -14.02 -14.98
CA GLY A 58 1.97 -15.21 -14.88
C GLY A 58 1.16 -15.27 -13.59
N VAL A 59 0.81 -14.12 -12.98
CA VAL A 59 -0.02 -14.06 -11.78
C VAL A 59 -1.27 -13.22 -12.09
N ASP A 60 -2.44 -13.81 -11.90
CA ASP A 60 -3.71 -13.07 -11.95
C ASP A 60 -3.97 -12.43 -10.59
N VAL A 61 -4.08 -11.10 -10.58
CA VAL A 61 -4.27 -10.31 -9.36
C VAL A 61 -5.53 -9.49 -9.47
N GLU A 62 -6.30 -9.45 -8.38
CA GLU A 62 -7.45 -8.57 -8.20
C GLU A 62 -7.12 -7.51 -7.14
N VAL A 63 -7.18 -6.24 -7.51
CA VAL A 63 -6.98 -5.12 -6.58
C VAL A 63 -8.33 -4.70 -6.01
N VAL A 64 -8.51 -4.85 -4.70
CA VAL A 64 -9.76 -4.52 -4.00
C VAL A 64 -9.56 -3.41 -2.97
N ILE A 65 -10.55 -2.55 -2.82
CA ILE A 65 -10.55 -1.51 -1.79
C ILE A 65 -11.31 -2.05 -0.56
N ILE A 66 -10.58 -2.31 0.51
CA ILE A 66 -11.19 -2.72 1.79
C ILE A 66 -11.71 -1.48 2.54
N GLY A 67 -10.96 -0.38 2.50
CA GLY A 67 -11.29 0.84 3.25
C GLY A 67 -11.12 0.68 4.77
N GLY A 68 -11.38 1.76 5.52
CA GLY A 68 -11.36 1.71 6.98
C GLY A 68 -9.97 1.56 7.62
N GLY A 69 -8.89 1.83 6.85
CA GLY A 69 -7.51 1.84 7.36
C GLY A 69 -6.86 0.46 7.48
N GLY A 70 -5.59 0.46 7.91
CA GLY A 70 -4.75 -0.74 7.93
C GLY A 70 -5.27 -1.87 8.82
N ALA A 71 -5.84 -1.56 9.98
CA ALA A 71 -6.35 -2.59 10.88
C ALA A 71 -7.46 -3.44 10.24
N ARG A 72 -8.41 -2.79 9.53
CA ARG A 72 -9.48 -3.50 8.83
C ARG A 72 -8.95 -4.33 7.66
N THR A 73 -7.97 -3.81 6.93
CA THR A 73 -7.36 -4.53 5.82
C THR A 73 -6.60 -5.77 6.32
N VAL A 74 -5.89 -5.66 7.46
CA VAL A 74 -5.24 -6.80 8.10
C VAL A 74 -6.28 -7.82 8.61
N SER A 75 -7.44 -7.38 9.11
CA SER A 75 -8.51 -8.31 9.46
C SER A 75 -9.00 -9.13 8.26
N ALA A 76 -9.16 -8.52 7.09
CA ALA A 76 -9.50 -9.23 5.85
C ALA A 76 -8.38 -10.18 5.40
N LEU A 77 -7.10 -9.80 5.62
CA LEU A 77 -5.95 -10.67 5.37
C LEU A 77 -5.97 -11.93 6.26
N VAL A 78 -6.24 -11.74 7.55
CA VAL A 78 -6.31 -12.85 8.53
C VAL A 78 -7.52 -13.76 8.25
N ALA A 79 -8.63 -13.20 7.79
CA ALA A 79 -9.81 -13.96 7.36
C ALA A 79 -9.59 -14.75 6.06
N GLY A 80 -8.54 -14.45 5.28
CA GLY A 80 -8.26 -15.08 3.99
C GLY A 80 -8.99 -14.44 2.81
N ASP A 81 -9.76 -13.37 3.03
CA ASP A 81 -10.48 -12.64 1.97
C ASP A 81 -9.52 -12.02 0.95
N ILE A 82 -8.32 -11.67 1.39
CA ILE A 82 -7.21 -11.15 0.58
C ILE A 82 -5.92 -11.90 0.94
N GLN A 83 -4.96 -11.94 0.01
CA GLN A 83 -3.66 -12.58 0.19
C GLN A 83 -2.55 -11.59 0.51
N PHE A 84 -2.73 -10.35 0.07
CA PHE A 84 -1.84 -9.24 0.37
C PHE A 84 -2.63 -8.03 0.84
N SER A 85 -2.10 -7.33 1.83
CA SER A 85 -2.63 -6.07 2.35
C SER A 85 -1.66 -4.94 2.03
N VAL A 86 -2.18 -3.77 1.65
CA VAL A 86 -1.39 -2.54 1.58
C VAL A 86 -1.94 -1.54 2.57
N GLY A 87 -1.12 -1.20 3.55
CA GLY A 87 -1.55 -0.35 4.65
C GLY A 87 -0.41 0.30 5.43
N GLY A 88 -0.70 0.71 6.64
CA GLY A 88 0.23 1.42 7.54
C GLY A 88 1.13 0.51 8.38
N GLY A 89 1.08 -0.81 8.26
CA GLY A 89 1.92 -1.76 8.99
C GLY A 89 1.56 -1.98 10.46
N GLU A 90 1.01 -1.01 11.16
CA GLU A 90 0.68 -1.13 12.58
C GLU A 90 -0.31 -2.28 12.85
N GLY A 91 -1.30 -2.45 11.98
CA GLY A 91 -2.28 -3.54 12.10
C GLY A 91 -1.62 -4.91 12.05
N SER A 92 -0.64 -5.11 11.17
CA SER A 92 0.13 -6.34 11.07
C SER A 92 0.99 -6.56 12.32
N ILE A 93 1.68 -5.52 12.81
CA ILE A 93 2.48 -5.61 14.05
C ILE A 93 1.60 -5.98 15.24
N ARG A 94 0.45 -5.31 15.44
CA ARG A 94 -0.49 -5.64 16.52
C ARG A 94 -1.04 -7.06 16.39
N SER A 95 -1.27 -7.57 15.19
CA SER A 95 -1.69 -8.96 14.94
C SER A 95 -0.59 -9.95 15.32
N GLN A 96 0.67 -9.68 14.94
CA GLN A 96 1.80 -10.53 15.31
C GLN A 96 2.04 -10.56 16.82
N LEU A 97 1.88 -9.43 17.50
CA LEU A 97 1.97 -9.38 18.99
C LEU A 97 0.91 -10.24 19.66
N ARG A 98 -0.21 -10.52 18.99
CA ARG A 98 -1.27 -11.44 19.44
C ARG A 98 -1.08 -12.88 18.96
N GLY A 99 0.05 -13.21 18.34
CA GLY A 99 0.38 -14.55 17.86
C GLY A 99 -0.16 -14.90 16.46
N VAL A 100 -0.71 -13.94 15.72
CA VAL A 100 -1.12 -14.16 14.32
C VAL A 100 0.10 -14.08 13.41
N GLU A 101 0.24 -15.00 12.46
CA GLU A 101 1.40 -15.09 11.55
C GLU A 101 1.34 -14.11 10.37
N THR A 102 0.89 -12.87 10.57
CA THR A 102 1.05 -11.81 9.58
C THR A 102 2.53 -11.40 9.47
N VAL A 103 2.94 -10.82 8.35
CA VAL A 103 4.33 -10.39 8.15
C VAL A 103 4.41 -9.26 7.12
N ILE A 104 5.33 -8.33 7.34
CA ILE A 104 5.63 -7.24 6.40
C ILE A 104 6.66 -7.75 5.39
N VAL A 105 6.33 -7.71 4.10
CA VAL A 105 7.20 -8.23 3.02
C VAL A 105 7.83 -7.14 2.16
N ALA A 106 7.26 -5.92 2.19
CA ALA A 106 7.87 -4.77 1.53
C ALA A 106 7.39 -3.45 2.19
N SER A 107 8.17 -2.40 2.01
CA SER A 107 7.79 -1.02 2.39
C SER A 107 8.13 -0.11 1.22
N SER A 108 7.12 0.33 0.48
CA SER A 108 7.35 1.19 -0.69
C SER A 108 7.84 2.58 -0.30
N PHE A 109 7.50 3.06 0.90
CA PHE A 109 8.15 4.20 1.54
C PHE A 109 8.07 4.12 3.07
N THR A 110 9.04 4.76 3.73
CA THR A 110 9.36 4.57 5.14
C THR A 110 9.26 5.85 5.96
N LYS A 111 8.97 6.97 5.31
CA LYS A 111 8.71 8.26 5.98
C LYS A 111 7.23 8.57 5.96
N GLY A 112 6.76 9.22 7.00
CA GLY A 112 5.38 9.69 7.07
C GLY A 112 5.06 10.72 5.99
N LEU A 113 3.84 10.68 5.49
CA LEU A 113 3.36 11.56 4.43
C LEU A 113 2.38 12.61 4.96
N GLN A 114 1.67 12.29 6.05
CA GLN A 114 0.62 13.16 6.56
C GLN A 114 1.21 14.42 7.19
N ARG A 115 0.72 15.58 6.77
CA ARG A 115 1.09 16.88 7.34
C ARG A 115 0.02 17.38 8.29
N ILE A 116 0.42 18.05 9.36
CA ILE A 116 -0.50 18.84 10.17
C ILE A 116 -0.67 20.19 9.49
N MET A 117 -1.84 20.37 8.88
CA MET A 117 -2.28 21.63 8.30
C MET A 117 -3.12 22.37 9.32
N ALA A 118 -2.84 23.64 9.56
CA ALA A 118 -3.52 24.44 10.57
C ALA A 118 -4.00 25.78 10.02
N ARG A 119 -4.95 26.39 10.70
CA ARG A 119 -5.45 27.72 10.40
C ARG A 119 -4.33 28.75 10.46
N PRO A 120 -4.41 29.86 9.70
CA PRO A 120 -3.34 30.83 9.56
C PRO A 120 -2.85 31.46 10.88
N GLU A 121 -3.72 31.55 11.88
CA GLU A 121 -3.40 32.05 13.22
C GLU A 121 -2.53 31.11 14.05
N ILE A 122 -2.51 29.80 13.71
CA ILE A 122 -1.65 28.79 14.35
C ILE A 122 -0.33 28.79 13.58
N LYS A 123 0.70 29.38 14.18
CA LYS A 123 2.00 29.60 13.53
C LYS A 123 3.03 28.51 13.86
N THR A 124 2.92 27.94 15.05
CA THR A 124 3.88 26.98 15.59
C THR A 124 3.17 25.80 16.21
N TYR A 125 3.91 24.72 16.48
CA TYR A 125 3.33 23.56 17.17
C TYR A 125 2.87 23.87 18.61
N GLN A 126 3.46 24.87 19.27
CA GLN A 126 3.03 25.30 20.60
C GLN A 126 1.60 25.85 20.61
N ASP A 127 1.19 26.49 19.52
CA ASP A 127 -0.15 27.05 19.35
C ASP A 127 -1.24 25.96 19.20
N LEU A 128 -0.83 24.69 19.01
CA LEU A 128 -1.75 23.55 18.97
C LEU A 128 -2.31 23.15 20.34
N ARG A 129 -1.75 23.67 21.45
CA ARG A 129 -2.24 23.34 22.82
C ARG A 129 -3.70 23.77 22.97
N GLY A 130 -4.54 22.82 23.45
CA GLY A 130 -5.98 23.02 23.61
C GLY A 130 -6.79 23.07 22.31
N LYS A 131 -6.15 22.97 21.12
CA LYS A 131 -6.79 23.06 19.82
C LYS A 131 -7.36 21.72 19.38
N LYS A 132 -8.40 21.79 18.53
CA LYS A 132 -9.03 20.63 17.89
C LYS A 132 -8.23 20.22 16.65
N ILE A 133 -7.65 19.01 16.70
CA ILE A 133 -6.89 18.44 15.59
C ILE A 133 -7.70 17.32 14.96
N ALA A 134 -8.08 17.48 13.69
CA ALA A 134 -8.84 16.50 12.94
C ALA A 134 -7.92 15.34 12.46
N ILE A 135 -8.40 14.11 12.65
CA ILE A 135 -7.82 12.89 12.08
C ILE A 135 -8.89 12.10 11.33
N THR A 136 -8.51 11.11 10.52
CA THR A 136 -9.49 10.24 9.86
C THR A 136 -10.24 9.39 10.90
N GLN A 137 -9.49 8.64 11.72
CA GLN A 137 -10.00 7.84 12.83
C GLN A 137 -8.87 7.46 13.79
N PHE A 138 -9.19 7.08 15.01
CA PHE A 138 -8.22 6.52 15.94
C PHE A 138 -7.62 5.21 15.39
N GLY A 139 -6.30 5.00 15.59
CA GLY A 139 -5.57 3.86 15.04
C GLY A 139 -5.25 3.95 13.54
N SER A 140 -5.57 5.07 12.87
CA SER A 140 -5.17 5.30 11.48
C SER A 140 -3.72 5.76 11.37
N ALA A 141 -3.14 5.68 10.15
CA ALA A 141 -1.81 6.23 9.88
C ALA A 141 -1.70 7.74 10.22
N GLY A 142 -2.78 8.51 9.99
CA GLY A 142 -2.84 9.92 10.38
C GLY A 142 -2.83 10.12 11.89
N HIS A 143 -3.52 9.26 12.64
CA HIS A 143 -3.47 9.28 14.10
C HIS A 143 -2.06 8.97 14.62
N LEU A 144 -1.42 7.92 14.10
CA LEU A 144 -0.05 7.58 14.45
C LEU A 144 0.92 8.73 14.11
N ALA A 145 0.80 9.31 12.92
CA ALA A 145 1.62 10.46 12.51
C ALA A 145 1.49 11.64 13.50
N LEU A 146 0.26 11.98 13.91
CA LEU A 146 0.03 13.00 14.93
C LEU A 146 0.75 12.67 16.24
N LEU A 147 0.56 11.45 16.75
CA LEU A 147 1.18 11.04 18.02
C LEU A 147 2.72 11.10 17.97
N LEU A 148 3.32 10.66 16.86
CA LEU A 148 4.78 10.72 16.67
C LEU A 148 5.28 12.18 16.58
N MET A 149 4.55 13.07 15.90
CA MET A 149 4.90 14.48 15.85
C MET A 149 4.76 15.15 17.22
N LEU A 150 3.67 14.87 17.95
CA LEU A 150 3.49 15.37 19.33
C LEU A 150 4.63 14.89 20.22
N LYS A 151 5.00 13.61 20.15
CA LYS A 151 6.13 13.04 20.91
C LYS A 151 7.46 13.75 20.57
N LYS A 152 7.72 14.01 19.29
CA LYS A 152 8.92 14.75 18.84
C LYS A 152 8.99 16.16 19.40
N TRP A 153 7.86 16.78 19.68
CA TRP A 153 7.72 18.12 20.28
C TRP A 153 7.63 18.07 21.82
N ASN A 154 7.77 16.91 22.45
CA ASN A 154 7.54 16.72 23.89
C ASN A 154 6.14 17.19 24.33
N MET A 155 5.15 17.01 23.47
CA MET A 155 3.73 17.28 23.76
C MET A 155 3.01 15.96 24.04
N ARG A 156 2.20 15.94 25.11
CA ARG A 156 1.34 14.78 25.42
C ARG A 156 0.05 14.88 24.58
N PRO A 157 -0.55 13.74 24.19
CA PRO A 157 -1.80 13.72 23.41
C PRO A 157 -2.98 14.46 24.11
N ASP A 158 -3.01 14.46 25.44
CA ASP A 158 -4.03 15.13 26.25
C ASP A 158 -3.95 16.68 26.25
N GLN A 159 -2.88 17.23 25.67
CA GLN A 159 -2.70 18.67 25.49
C GLN A 159 -3.38 19.20 24.22
N VAL A 160 -3.97 18.32 23.39
CA VAL A 160 -4.75 18.68 22.21
C VAL A 160 -6.09 17.94 22.22
N GLN A 161 -7.07 18.42 21.46
CA GLN A 161 -8.36 17.75 21.31
C GLN A 161 -8.37 16.99 20.00
N ILE A 162 -8.30 15.66 20.00
CA ILE A 162 -8.32 14.85 18.79
C ILE A 162 -9.77 14.55 18.39
N VAL A 163 -10.16 14.93 17.16
CA VAL A 163 -11.51 14.75 16.62
C VAL A 163 -11.47 13.97 15.30
N THR A 164 -12.50 13.15 15.02
CA THR A 164 -12.52 12.26 13.85
C THR A 164 -13.48 12.78 12.77
N PHE A 165 -13.05 12.73 11.50
CA PHE A 165 -13.82 13.18 10.33
C PHE A 165 -13.94 12.14 9.22
N GLY A 166 -13.34 10.96 9.37
CA GLY A 166 -13.46 9.83 8.44
C GLY A 166 -12.59 9.92 7.18
N SER A 167 -12.33 11.10 6.61
CA SER A 167 -11.52 11.25 5.40
C SER A 167 -10.76 12.57 5.34
N SER A 168 -9.68 12.62 4.55
CA SER A 168 -8.87 13.84 4.37
C SER A 168 -9.67 15.00 3.79
N PRO A 169 -10.52 14.83 2.75
CA PRO A 169 -11.40 15.90 2.28
C PRO A 169 -12.40 16.39 3.35
N ALA A 170 -12.98 15.48 4.14
CA ALA A 170 -13.91 15.87 5.20
C ALA A 170 -13.20 16.68 6.32
N MET A 171 -11.95 16.35 6.64
CA MET A 171 -11.13 17.12 7.56
C MET A 171 -10.86 18.55 7.05
N LEU A 172 -10.60 18.72 5.74
CA LEU A 172 -10.43 20.04 5.14
C LEU A 172 -11.72 20.85 5.21
N VAL A 173 -12.87 20.23 4.95
CA VAL A 173 -14.19 20.88 5.16
C VAL A 173 -14.38 21.28 6.63
N GLY A 174 -13.92 20.43 7.56
CA GLY A 174 -13.92 20.74 9.00
C GLY A 174 -13.08 21.98 9.34
N LEU A 175 -11.91 22.13 8.73
CA LEU A 175 -11.08 23.35 8.84
C LEU A 175 -11.80 24.58 8.28
N ASP A 176 -12.36 24.46 7.06
CA ASP A 176 -13.07 25.56 6.39
C ASP A 176 -14.26 26.07 7.23
N LYS A 177 -14.98 25.16 7.90
CA LYS A 177 -16.15 25.48 8.74
C LYS A 177 -15.83 25.81 10.20
N GLY A 178 -14.56 25.75 10.60
CA GLY A 178 -14.16 26.00 11.99
C GLY A 178 -14.50 24.89 12.98
N ALA A 179 -14.85 23.72 12.49
CA ALA A 179 -15.08 22.54 13.34
C ALA A 179 -13.77 21.91 13.87
N ALA A 180 -12.65 22.23 13.20
CA ALA A 180 -11.29 21.90 13.64
C ALA A 180 -10.38 23.12 13.45
N ASP A 181 -9.31 23.19 14.26
CA ASP A 181 -8.28 24.23 14.20
C ASP A 181 -7.09 23.78 13.37
N ALA A 182 -6.81 22.47 13.37
CA ALA A 182 -5.79 21.81 12.56
C ALA A 182 -6.30 20.45 12.06
N ALA A 183 -5.65 19.88 11.04
CA ALA A 183 -6.01 18.59 10.48
C ALA A 183 -4.76 17.83 9.98
N VAL A 184 -4.75 16.52 10.19
CA VAL A 184 -3.68 15.64 9.69
C VAL A 184 -4.04 15.15 8.28
N LEU A 185 -3.67 15.95 7.28
CA LEU A 185 -4.06 15.74 5.89
C LEU A 185 -3.02 14.91 5.11
N THR A 186 -3.51 14.18 4.10
CA THR A 186 -2.68 13.47 3.12
C THR A 186 -2.84 14.07 1.72
N ILE A 187 -2.05 13.58 0.76
CA ILE A 187 -2.17 13.97 -0.65
C ILE A 187 -3.47 13.43 -1.29
N PRO A 188 -4.05 14.20 -2.21
CA PRO A 188 -3.66 15.54 -2.64
C PRO A 188 -4.17 16.68 -1.72
N THR A 189 -4.96 16.36 -0.68
CA THR A 189 -5.75 17.30 0.12
C THR A 189 -4.89 18.35 0.83
N PHE A 190 -3.68 18.03 1.29
CA PHE A 190 -2.86 19.04 1.95
C PHE A 190 -2.36 20.12 0.98
N PHE A 191 -2.12 19.81 -0.30
CA PHE A 191 -1.80 20.83 -1.30
C PHE A 191 -2.97 21.80 -1.52
N LEU A 192 -4.22 21.27 -1.53
CA LEU A 192 -5.40 22.11 -1.58
C LEU A 192 -5.53 22.98 -0.32
N ALA A 193 -5.16 22.47 0.84
CA ALA A 193 -5.15 23.26 2.07
C ALA A 193 -4.09 24.38 2.02
N GLU A 194 -2.88 24.11 1.50
CA GLU A 194 -1.84 25.13 1.28
C GLU A 194 -2.35 26.27 0.38
N ASP A 195 -2.97 25.95 -0.76
CA ASP A 195 -3.53 26.94 -1.68
C ASP A 195 -4.69 27.77 -1.05
N LYS A 196 -5.37 27.23 -0.03
CA LYS A 196 -6.38 27.94 0.76
C LYS A 196 -5.78 28.80 1.88
N GLY A 197 -4.45 28.80 2.03
CA GLY A 197 -3.74 29.60 3.04
C GLY A 197 -3.57 28.91 4.40
N TYR A 198 -3.92 27.62 4.53
CA TYR A 198 -3.59 26.85 5.72
C TYR A 198 -2.08 26.62 5.81
N ARG A 199 -1.55 26.57 7.04
CA ARG A 199 -0.12 26.45 7.30
C ARG A 199 0.30 25.02 7.62
N ILE A 200 1.46 24.60 7.12
CA ILE A 200 2.11 23.40 7.59
C ILE A 200 2.72 23.69 8.97
N VAL A 201 2.23 23.01 10.01
CA VAL A 201 2.78 23.10 11.37
C VAL A 201 3.63 21.86 11.69
N GLY A 202 3.31 20.71 11.09
CA GLY A 202 4.08 19.48 11.25
C GLY A 202 4.21 18.72 9.94
N ASP A 203 5.42 18.31 9.61
CA ASP A 203 5.75 17.48 8.44
C ASP A 203 6.72 16.37 8.86
N PRO A 204 6.28 15.09 8.86
CA PRO A 204 7.13 13.96 9.26
C PRO A 204 8.40 13.82 8.43
N VAL A 205 8.39 14.26 7.16
CA VAL A 205 9.57 14.20 6.28
C VAL A 205 10.68 15.10 6.80
N THR A 206 10.36 16.36 7.10
CA THR A 206 11.32 17.35 7.62
C THR A 206 11.70 17.08 9.08
N MET A 207 10.80 16.44 9.84
CA MET A 207 11.04 16.06 11.25
C MET A 207 11.83 14.76 11.39
N ASP A 208 12.21 14.10 10.29
CA ASP A 208 12.90 12.80 10.25
C ASP A 208 12.14 11.71 11.08
N ILE A 209 10.82 11.69 10.90
CA ILE A 209 9.95 10.69 11.53
C ILE A 209 9.78 9.52 10.59
N PHE A 210 10.30 8.37 10.99
CA PHE A 210 10.13 7.11 10.28
C PHE A 210 8.98 6.32 10.87
N TYR A 211 8.07 5.88 10.03
CA TYR A 211 7.07 4.88 10.37
C TYR A 211 6.54 4.20 9.10
N LEU A 212 5.90 3.06 9.28
CA LEU A 212 5.36 2.30 8.17
C LEU A 212 4.14 3.02 7.59
N GLN A 213 4.19 3.35 6.30
CA GLN A 213 3.13 4.11 5.64
C GLN A 213 2.44 3.34 4.51
N ASN A 214 3.16 2.69 3.66
CA ASN A 214 2.65 1.95 2.51
C ASN A 214 3.39 0.62 2.42
N THR A 215 3.07 -0.26 3.37
CA THR A 215 3.65 -1.58 3.49
C THR A 215 2.83 -2.60 2.76
N LEU A 216 3.50 -3.58 2.19
CA LEU A 216 2.90 -4.81 1.69
C LEU A 216 3.01 -5.86 2.78
N GLU A 217 1.89 -6.43 3.16
CA GLU A 217 1.75 -7.39 4.24
C GLU A 217 1.12 -8.68 3.71
N SER A 218 1.46 -9.81 4.31
CA SER A 218 0.90 -11.12 3.95
C SER A 218 0.86 -12.06 5.15
N MET A 219 0.38 -13.29 4.94
CA MET A 219 0.46 -14.37 5.93
C MET A 219 1.73 -15.20 5.67
N ARG A 220 2.50 -15.54 6.71
CA ARG A 220 3.70 -16.40 6.59
C ARG A 220 3.38 -17.75 5.97
N SER A 221 2.19 -18.30 6.25
CA SER A 221 1.73 -19.56 5.65
C SER A 221 1.68 -19.48 4.12
N LEU A 222 1.15 -18.40 3.54
CA LEU A 222 1.14 -18.19 2.09
C LEU A 222 2.55 -18.09 1.51
N LEU A 223 3.43 -17.33 2.17
CA LEU A 223 4.81 -17.15 1.71
C LEU A 223 5.57 -18.48 1.65
N ARG A 224 5.35 -19.38 2.62
CA ARG A 224 5.96 -20.71 2.67
C ARG A 224 5.37 -21.68 1.64
N SER A 225 4.03 -21.72 1.52
CA SER A 225 3.36 -22.72 0.70
C SER A 225 3.37 -22.41 -0.81
N ASN A 226 3.55 -21.16 -1.21
CA ASN A 226 3.44 -20.70 -2.60
C ASN A 226 4.59 -19.77 -3.02
N ARG A 227 5.82 -20.06 -2.57
CA ARG A 227 6.98 -19.16 -2.71
C ARG A 227 7.19 -18.68 -4.15
N ASP A 228 7.17 -19.57 -5.14
CA ASP A 228 7.35 -19.19 -6.55
C ASP A 228 6.26 -18.21 -7.04
N ARG A 229 5.00 -18.48 -6.69
CA ARG A 229 3.90 -17.61 -7.07
C ARG A 229 4.00 -16.23 -6.39
N VAL A 230 4.40 -16.21 -5.12
CA VAL A 230 4.66 -14.98 -4.37
C VAL A 230 5.82 -14.21 -5.01
N LEU A 231 6.91 -14.88 -5.38
CA LEU A 231 8.05 -14.23 -6.04
C LEU A 231 7.63 -13.58 -7.37
N ARG A 232 6.82 -14.26 -8.17
CA ARG A 232 6.26 -13.69 -9.41
C ARG A 232 5.34 -12.51 -9.15
N PHE A 233 4.52 -12.57 -8.12
CA PHE A 233 3.72 -11.42 -7.66
C PHE A 233 4.64 -10.25 -7.26
N MET A 234 5.70 -10.50 -6.48
CA MET A 234 6.65 -9.48 -6.05
C MET A 234 7.38 -8.83 -7.22
N LYS A 235 7.69 -9.57 -8.31
CA LYS A 235 8.21 -8.97 -9.56
C LYS A 235 7.26 -7.92 -10.14
N GLY A 236 5.97 -8.24 -10.25
CA GLY A 236 4.96 -7.28 -10.71
C GLY A 236 4.82 -6.07 -9.79
N TYR A 237 4.90 -6.30 -8.47
CA TYR A 237 4.80 -5.24 -7.46
C TYR A 237 5.98 -4.26 -7.55
N VAL A 238 7.23 -4.74 -7.59
CA VAL A 238 8.42 -3.87 -7.69
C VAL A 238 8.53 -3.19 -9.06
N GLU A 239 8.15 -3.88 -10.15
CA GLU A 239 8.06 -3.24 -11.46
C GLU A 239 6.99 -2.14 -11.49
N GLY A 240 5.89 -2.30 -10.75
CA GLY A 240 4.88 -1.25 -10.57
C GLY A 240 5.45 0.01 -9.93
N ILE A 241 6.36 -0.12 -8.96
CA ILE A 241 7.07 1.02 -8.35
C ILE A 241 8.00 1.67 -9.38
N ALA A 242 8.81 0.88 -10.08
CA ALA A 242 9.74 1.38 -11.10
C ALA A 242 8.98 2.08 -12.25
N TYR A 243 7.92 1.46 -12.74
CA TYR A 243 7.08 2.05 -13.79
C TYR A 243 6.47 3.38 -13.35
N PHE A 244 5.90 3.43 -12.14
CA PHE A 244 5.35 4.65 -11.58
C PHE A 244 6.39 5.77 -11.56
N LYS A 245 7.61 5.50 -11.10
CA LYS A 245 8.68 6.50 -11.02
C LYS A 245 9.13 7.01 -12.39
N LYS A 246 9.10 6.17 -13.42
CA LYS A 246 9.64 6.46 -14.76
C LYS A 246 8.62 7.04 -15.73
N ASN A 247 7.33 6.77 -15.53
CA ASN A 247 6.27 7.09 -16.48
C ASN A 247 5.26 8.08 -15.90
N LYS A 248 5.71 9.35 -15.69
CA LYS A 248 4.94 10.41 -15.02
C LYS A 248 3.53 10.56 -15.59
N ARG A 249 3.41 10.78 -16.92
CA ARG A 249 2.11 11.07 -17.55
C ARG A 249 1.10 9.96 -17.32
N GLU A 250 1.46 8.73 -17.64
CA GLU A 250 0.56 7.59 -17.52
C GLU A 250 0.22 7.29 -16.06
N SER A 251 1.19 7.46 -15.15
CA SER A 251 0.96 7.29 -13.70
C SER A 251 -0.05 8.30 -13.16
N ILE A 252 0.01 9.56 -13.62
CA ILE A 252 -0.96 10.60 -13.26
C ILE A 252 -2.33 10.28 -13.85
N GLU A 253 -2.43 9.87 -15.10
CA GLU A 253 -3.67 9.45 -15.75
C GLU A 253 -4.35 8.29 -15.00
N ILE A 254 -3.57 7.28 -14.57
CA ILE A 254 -4.05 6.16 -13.77
C ILE A 254 -4.52 6.63 -12.40
N MET A 255 -3.74 7.49 -11.71
CA MET A 255 -4.15 8.06 -10.42
C MET A 255 -5.46 8.85 -10.56
N GLN A 256 -5.60 9.68 -11.59
CA GLN A 256 -6.81 10.46 -11.86
C GLN A 256 -8.04 9.54 -11.99
N LYS A 257 -7.92 8.50 -12.82
CA LYS A 257 -8.96 7.48 -13.02
C LYS A 257 -9.36 6.80 -11.71
N LYS A 258 -8.38 6.30 -10.95
CA LYS A 258 -8.61 5.53 -9.71
C LYS A 258 -9.13 6.39 -8.57
N LEU A 259 -8.73 7.65 -8.50
CA LEU A 259 -9.24 8.64 -7.53
C LEU A 259 -10.61 9.21 -7.94
N ARG A 260 -11.11 8.86 -9.13
CA ARG A 260 -12.37 9.37 -9.70
C ARG A 260 -12.42 10.91 -9.77
N ILE A 261 -11.29 11.52 -10.08
CA ILE A 261 -11.21 12.96 -10.28
C ILE A 261 -11.68 13.25 -11.71
N GLN A 262 -12.94 13.68 -11.83
CA GLN A 262 -13.58 13.95 -13.13
C GLN A 262 -13.21 15.33 -13.69
N SER A 263 -12.70 16.20 -12.85
CA SER A 263 -12.34 17.57 -13.24
C SER A 263 -11.08 17.57 -14.11
N GLN A 264 -11.17 18.27 -15.24
CA GLN A 264 -10.02 18.66 -16.06
C GLN A 264 -9.57 20.10 -15.71
N GLN A 265 -10.02 20.65 -14.58
CA GLN A 265 -9.54 21.95 -14.15
C GLN A 265 -8.03 21.88 -13.90
N GLU A 266 -7.30 22.84 -14.40
CA GLU A 266 -5.84 22.94 -14.28
C GLU A 266 -5.35 22.75 -12.83
N ARG A 267 -6.11 23.26 -11.87
CA ARG A 267 -5.85 23.12 -10.43
C ARG A 267 -5.82 21.65 -9.97
N ASP A 268 -6.79 20.84 -10.38
CA ASP A 268 -6.90 19.44 -9.91
C ASP A 268 -5.80 18.56 -10.55
N VAL A 269 -5.46 18.81 -11.80
CA VAL A 269 -4.31 18.19 -12.47
C VAL A 269 -3.01 18.56 -11.77
N ARG A 270 -2.84 19.83 -11.39
CA ARG A 270 -1.68 20.32 -10.63
C ARG A 270 -1.50 19.56 -9.31
N TYR A 271 -2.57 19.32 -8.54
CA TYR A 271 -2.45 18.58 -7.28
C TYR A 271 -2.07 17.11 -7.49
N LEU A 272 -2.53 16.50 -8.58
CA LEU A 272 -2.08 15.16 -8.96
C LEU A 272 -0.60 15.14 -9.33
N GLU A 273 -0.13 16.14 -10.09
CA GLU A 273 1.29 16.28 -10.41
C GLU A 273 2.16 16.48 -9.17
N LEU A 274 1.75 17.35 -8.25
CA LEU A 274 2.44 17.56 -6.98
C LEU A 274 2.48 16.27 -6.15
N SER A 275 1.37 15.52 -6.13
CA SER A 275 1.30 14.22 -5.46
C SER A 275 2.23 13.20 -6.09
N TYR A 276 2.24 13.12 -7.43
CA TYR A 276 3.15 12.25 -8.17
C TYR A 276 4.61 12.62 -7.87
N ASN A 277 4.98 13.89 -7.98
CA ASN A 277 6.35 14.35 -7.76
C ASN A 277 6.82 14.00 -6.33
N LEU A 278 5.98 14.22 -5.32
CA LEU A 278 6.30 13.85 -3.95
C LEU A 278 6.49 12.34 -3.79
N LEU A 279 5.61 11.53 -4.38
CA LEU A 279 5.71 10.07 -4.31
C LEU A 279 6.94 9.56 -5.06
N ALA A 280 7.11 9.95 -6.33
CA ALA A 280 8.12 9.40 -7.21
C ALA A 280 9.55 9.84 -6.84
N SER A 281 9.73 11.11 -6.41
CA SER A 281 11.05 11.68 -6.18
C SER A 281 11.51 11.60 -4.73
N THR A 282 10.56 11.58 -3.76
CA THR A 282 10.91 11.71 -2.34
C THR A 282 10.56 10.48 -1.51
N LEU A 283 9.45 9.82 -1.81
CA LEU A 283 8.90 8.78 -0.95
C LEU A 283 9.19 7.36 -1.45
N TYR A 284 8.82 7.03 -2.68
CA TYR A 284 9.03 5.68 -3.20
C TYR A 284 10.51 5.33 -3.29
N THR A 285 10.90 4.29 -2.56
CA THR A 285 12.24 3.69 -2.65
C THR A 285 12.35 2.82 -3.90
N GLU A 286 13.53 2.75 -4.50
CA GLU A 286 13.78 1.87 -5.65
C GLU A 286 13.76 0.41 -5.23
N VAL A 287 14.38 0.10 -4.10
CA VAL A 287 14.36 -1.23 -3.49
C VAL A 287 13.51 -1.17 -2.23
N PRO A 288 12.30 -1.74 -2.24
CA PRO A 288 11.32 -1.57 -1.16
C PRO A 288 11.52 -2.58 -0.02
N TYR A 289 12.72 -2.64 0.59
CA TYR A 289 12.94 -3.49 1.76
C TYR A 289 11.99 -3.13 2.91
N PRO A 290 11.50 -4.12 3.68
CA PRO A 290 10.79 -3.85 4.92
C PRO A 290 11.66 -2.99 5.86
N SER A 291 11.14 -1.87 6.33
CA SER A 291 11.92 -0.95 7.16
C SER A 291 11.92 -1.35 8.62
N VAL A 292 12.98 -2.02 9.06
CA VAL A 292 13.17 -2.38 10.49
C VAL A 292 13.13 -1.14 11.39
N ARG A 293 13.70 -0.01 10.94
CA ARG A 293 13.64 1.26 11.69
C ARG A 293 12.21 1.76 11.88
N ALA A 294 11.38 1.67 10.85
CA ALA A 294 9.98 2.09 10.93
C ALA A 294 9.14 1.11 11.78
N ILE A 295 9.45 -0.18 11.72
CA ILE A 295 8.85 -1.19 12.61
C ILE A 295 9.21 -0.87 14.06
N GLN A 296 10.48 -0.59 14.37
CA GLN A 296 10.92 -0.22 15.72
C GLN A 296 10.18 1.01 16.25
N THR A 297 9.97 2.04 15.41
CA THR A 297 9.20 3.23 15.82
C THR A 297 7.78 2.87 16.28
N ILE A 298 7.13 1.91 15.60
CA ILE A 298 5.80 1.45 16.01
C ILE A 298 5.88 0.64 17.30
N LEU A 299 6.85 -0.26 17.44
CA LEU A 299 7.06 -1.04 18.67
C LEU A 299 7.33 -0.13 19.87
N ASP A 300 8.19 0.89 19.71
CA ASP A 300 8.47 1.87 20.75
C ASP A 300 7.21 2.62 21.19
N LYS A 301 6.32 2.94 20.23
CA LYS A 301 5.03 3.57 20.53
C LYS A 301 4.10 2.61 21.28
N LEU A 302 4.01 1.35 20.83
CA LEU A 302 3.17 0.35 21.47
C LEU A 302 3.69 -0.04 22.86
N ALA A 303 5.00 0.04 23.09
CA ALA A 303 5.62 -0.21 24.38
C ALA A 303 5.26 0.82 25.46
N GLU A 304 4.71 1.97 25.07
CA GLU A 304 4.13 2.94 26.02
C GLU A 304 2.83 2.40 26.65
N GLU A 305 2.11 1.54 25.90
CA GLU A 305 0.87 0.86 26.35
C GLU A 305 1.19 -0.47 27.07
N ASP A 306 2.17 -1.24 26.55
CA ASP A 306 2.62 -2.51 27.11
C ASP A 306 4.16 -2.60 27.09
N PRO A 307 4.84 -2.39 28.25
CA PRO A 307 6.31 -2.41 28.33
C PRO A 307 7.00 -3.69 27.84
N LYS A 308 6.32 -4.85 27.86
CA LYS A 308 6.86 -6.12 27.34
C LYS A 308 7.18 -6.09 25.85
N ILE A 309 6.59 -5.16 25.11
CA ILE A 309 6.83 -4.99 23.67
C ILE A 309 8.26 -4.52 23.40
N LYS A 310 8.93 -3.85 24.35
CA LYS A 310 10.33 -3.42 24.22
C LYS A 310 11.32 -4.56 23.95
N GLU A 311 10.99 -5.77 24.42
CA GLU A 311 11.83 -6.96 24.27
C GLU A 311 11.70 -7.63 22.89
N ARG A 312 10.78 -7.13 22.05
CA ARG A 312 10.50 -7.72 20.72
C ARG A 312 11.54 -7.24 19.70
N ASP A 313 12.15 -8.19 19.00
CA ASP A 313 13.04 -7.87 17.88
C ASP A 313 12.20 -7.39 16.67
N ALA A 314 12.43 -6.14 16.24
CA ALA A 314 11.76 -5.55 15.09
C ALA A 314 11.93 -6.34 13.79
N LYS A 315 13.07 -7.03 13.62
CA LYS A 315 13.32 -7.89 12.44
C LYS A 315 12.34 -9.05 12.36
N SER A 316 11.85 -9.57 13.51
CA SER A 316 10.91 -10.67 13.53
C SER A 316 9.55 -10.37 12.89
N PHE A 317 9.22 -9.08 12.70
CA PHE A 317 7.97 -8.61 12.08
C PHE A 317 8.04 -8.51 10.56
N ALA A 318 9.21 -8.73 9.96
CA ALA A 318 9.46 -8.62 8.53
C ALA A 318 9.94 -9.93 7.93
N ASP A 319 9.75 -10.06 6.61
CA ASP A 319 10.38 -11.07 5.75
C ASP A 319 10.91 -10.36 4.50
N GLU A 320 12.21 -10.09 4.50
CA GLU A 320 12.88 -9.40 3.39
C GLU A 320 13.31 -10.34 2.26
N SER A 321 13.14 -11.65 2.43
CA SER A 321 13.73 -12.67 1.56
C SER A 321 13.36 -12.53 0.08
N PHE A 322 12.14 -12.08 -0.22
CA PHE A 322 11.68 -11.87 -1.60
C PHE A 322 12.32 -10.63 -2.23
N ILE A 323 12.37 -9.52 -1.51
CA ILE A 323 13.00 -8.30 -2.00
C ILE A 323 14.50 -8.53 -2.17
N LYS A 324 15.13 -9.20 -1.19
CA LYS A 324 16.54 -9.55 -1.26
C LYS A 324 16.87 -10.42 -2.47
N GLU A 325 16.06 -11.45 -2.77
CA GLU A 325 16.25 -12.29 -3.95
C GLU A 325 16.15 -11.50 -5.26
N LEU A 326 15.18 -10.57 -5.35
CA LEU A 326 15.02 -9.71 -6.53
C LEU A 326 16.14 -8.68 -6.67
N ASP A 327 16.68 -8.18 -5.56
CA ASP A 327 17.79 -7.24 -5.53
C ASP A 327 19.11 -7.94 -5.88
N ASP A 328 19.45 -9.02 -5.19
CA ASP A 328 20.66 -9.82 -5.41
C ASP A 328 20.75 -10.37 -6.85
N SER A 329 19.62 -10.74 -7.46
CA SER A 329 19.58 -11.19 -8.86
C SER A 329 19.78 -10.06 -9.88
N GLY A 330 19.85 -8.79 -9.45
CA GLY A 330 19.91 -7.63 -10.32
C GLY A 330 18.59 -7.29 -11.00
N PHE A 331 17.51 -8.00 -10.69
CA PHE A 331 16.18 -7.76 -11.30
C PHE A 331 15.71 -6.33 -11.07
N ILE A 332 15.75 -5.85 -9.81
CA ILE A 332 15.31 -4.49 -9.48
C ILE A 332 16.17 -3.45 -10.19
N LYS A 333 17.49 -3.59 -10.17
CA LYS A 333 18.43 -2.68 -10.84
C LYS A 333 18.15 -2.59 -12.35
N ALA A 334 17.83 -3.71 -13.00
CA ALA A 334 17.53 -3.74 -14.42
C ALA A 334 16.26 -2.94 -14.79
N LEU A 335 15.27 -2.81 -13.88
CA LEU A 335 14.06 -2.01 -14.09
C LEU A 335 14.36 -0.51 -14.20
N TYR A 336 15.46 -0.03 -13.63
CA TYR A 336 15.86 1.37 -13.65
C TYR A 336 16.94 1.68 -14.69
N ALA A 337 17.57 0.66 -15.30
CA ALA A 337 18.63 0.81 -16.30
C ALA A 337 18.12 1.08 -17.73
N GLN A 338 16.82 0.92 -18.00
CA GLN A 338 16.18 1.07 -19.31
C GLN A 338 15.67 2.48 -19.57
#